data_94f1999e605f7e277657527fcb3acc66
#
_entry.id   94f1999e605f7e277657527fcb3acc66
#
_cell.length_a   1.000
_cell.length_b   1.000
_cell.length_c   1.000
_cell.angle_alpha   90.00
_cell.angle_beta   90.00
_cell.angle_gamma   90.00
#
_symmetry.space_group_name_H-M   'P 1'
#
loop_
_entity.id
_entity.type
_entity.pdbx_description
1 polymer ?
#
loop_
_entity_poly.entity_id
_entity_poly.type
_entity_poly.pdbx_seq_one_letter_code
_entity_poly.pdbx_strand_id
1 'polypeptide(L)'
;MNAGYIPYSAWVHTPEGGGRIVGESCHIFDLFRFLVGRPVVSVSVDALAPETESARPDDNAVITVLYEDGSMGTLLYTSIGTKNAEKETMKVFCDEQLFELHDYKELKTYGASADLSLKKQDKGHFRELQAFAECMVNEERFPIPWEELKETWEITRQVADCVRTEK
;
A
#
# COMPACT_ATOMS: atom_id res chain seq x y z
N MET A 1 5.22 6.07 -0.89
CA MET A 1 3.91 6.77 -0.90
C MET A 1 4.04 8.11 -0.21
N ASN A 2 3.75 9.20 -0.93
CA ASN A 2 3.75 10.56 -0.45
C ASN A 2 2.32 10.94 0.00
N ALA A 3 1.96 10.58 1.22
CA ALA A 3 0.57 10.65 1.68
C ALA A 3 0.09 12.08 2.01
N GLY A 4 1.02 13.02 2.13
CA GLY A 4 0.75 14.43 2.45
C GLY A 4 0.27 14.65 3.87
N TYR A 5 0.35 15.89 4.31
CA TYR A 5 -0.02 16.28 5.67
C TYR A 5 -1.54 16.29 5.89
N ILE A 6 -1.96 15.73 7.01
CA ILE A 6 -3.30 15.88 7.59
C ILE A 6 -3.13 16.39 9.02
N PRO A 7 -3.90 17.43 9.46
CA PRO A 7 -3.81 17.93 10.81
C PRO A 7 -4.00 16.84 11.87
N TYR A 8 -3.19 16.85 12.92
CA TYR A 8 -3.27 15.82 13.98
C TYR A 8 -4.58 15.86 14.78
N SER A 9 -5.35 16.92 14.67
CA SER A 9 -6.72 17.01 15.17
C SER A 9 -7.76 16.30 14.30
N ALA A 10 -7.38 15.82 13.12
CA ALA A 10 -8.30 15.11 12.23
C ALA A 10 -8.68 13.74 12.79
N TRP A 11 -9.91 13.30 12.50
CA TRP A 11 -10.47 12.04 12.98
C TRP A 11 -9.58 10.81 12.72
N VAL A 12 -8.89 10.78 11.57
CA VAL A 12 -8.00 9.65 11.20
C VAL A 12 -6.91 9.39 12.25
N HIS A 13 -6.53 10.40 13.06
CA HIS A 13 -5.51 10.27 14.10
C HIS A 13 -6.08 9.92 15.49
N THR A 14 -7.40 9.76 15.61
CA THR A 14 -8.02 9.30 16.85
C THR A 14 -7.93 7.78 16.98
N PRO A 15 -8.12 7.20 18.18
CA PRO A 15 -8.21 5.76 18.36
C PRO A 15 -9.26 5.10 17.46
N GLU A 16 -10.42 5.76 17.27
CA GLU A 16 -11.52 5.28 16.42
C GLU A 16 -11.17 5.37 14.94
N GLY A 17 -10.36 6.35 14.54
CA GLY A 17 -9.87 6.50 13.17
C GLY A 17 -8.78 5.49 12.81
N GLY A 18 -8.15 4.85 13.79
CA GLY A 18 -7.19 3.78 13.63
C GLY A 18 -5.81 4.17 13.13
N GLY A 19 -5.59 5.44 12.76
CA GLY A 19 -4.33 5.93 12.19
C GLY A 19 -4.22 5.70 10.69
N ARG A 20 -3.22 6.32 10.09
CA ARG A 20 -3.05 6.32 8.64
C ARG A 20 -2.52 5.01 8.07
N ILE A 21 -1.77 4.24 8.85
CA ILE A 21 -1.32 2.90 8.42
C ILE A 21 -2.54 2.01 8.15
N VAL A 22 -3.48 1.94 9.10
CA VAL A 22 -4.70 1.14 8.94
C VAL A 22 -5.61 1.69 7.83
N GLY A 23 -5.80 3.00 7.79
CA GLY A 23 -6.74 3.63 6.87
C GLY A 23 -6.21 3.81 5.44
N GLU A 24 -4.89 3.69 5.23
CA GLU A 24 -4.31 4.06 3.93
C GLU A 24 -3.21 3.11 3.43
N SER A 25 -2.30 2.63 4.29
CA SER A 25 -1.20 1.75 3.82
C SER A 25 -1.66 0.33 3.47
N CYS A 26 -2.80 -0.09 4.01
CA CYS A 26 -3.34 -1.45 3.81
C CYS A 26 -3.50 -1.82 2.33
N HIS A 27 -3.93 -0.88 1.47
CA HIS A 27 -4.09 -1.16 0.05
C HIS A 27 -2.74 -1.39 -0.68
N ILE A 28 -1.63 -0.91 -0.15
CA ILE A 28 -0.30 -1.20 -0.72
C ILE A 28 0.15 -2.61 -0.32
N PHE A 29 -0.14 -3.07 0.88
CA PHE A 29 0.17 -4.45 1.28
C PHE A 29 -0.67 -5.45 0.47
N ASP A 30 -1.93 -5.13 0.22
CA ASP A 30 -2.80 -5.90 -0.68
C ASP A 30 -2.23 -5.95 -2.11
N LEU A 31 -1.79 -4.81 -2.64
CA LEU A 31 -1.15 -4.73 -3.94
C LEU A 31 0.15 -5.55 -4.00
N PHE A 32 0.98 -5.52 -2.97
CA PHE A 32 2.19 -6.34 -2.89
C PHE A 32 1.82 -7.83 -2.92
N ARG A 33 0.81 -8.25 -2.12
CA ARG A 33 0.33 -9.63 -2.10
C ARG A 33 -0.18 -10.08 -3.47
N PHE A 34 -0.94 -9.23 -4.15
CA PHE A 34 -1.42 -9.48 -5.51
C PHE A 34 -0.27 -9.65 -6.52
N LEU A 35 0.73 -8.78 -6.48
CA LEU A 35 1.86 -8.81 -7.43
C LEU A 35 2.77 -10.02 -7.20
N VAL A 36 3.05 -10.37 -5.95
CA VAL A 36 3.95 -11.47 -5.60
C VAL A 36 3.24 -12.82 -5.69
N GLY A 37 1.97 -12.91 -5.29
CA GLY A 37 1.20 -14.15 -5.32
C GLY A 37 1.70 -15.22 -4.35
N ARG A 38 2.45 -14.85 -3.29
CA ARG A 38 3.02 -15.77 -2.29
C ARG A 38 2.70 -15.30 -0.88
N PRO A 39 2.57 -16.21 0.10
CA PRO A 39 2.38 -15.87 1.50
C PRO A 39 3.56 -15.06 2.07
N VAL A 40 3.25 -14.24 3.07
CA VAL A 40 4.23 -13.43 3.80
C VAL A 40 4.97 -14.28 4.84
N VAL A 41 6.30 -14.11 4.92
CA VAL A 41 7.17 -14.74 5.90
C VAL A 41 7.50 -13.81 7.05
N SER A 42 7.79 -12.54 6.74
CA SER A 42 8.14 -11.57 7.78
C SER A 42 7.84 -10.14 7.35
N VAL A 43 7.63 -9.29 8.35
CA VAL A 43 7.46 -7.84 8.19
C VAL A 43 8.43 -7.15 9.12
N SER A 44 9.21 -6.19 8.61
CA SER A 44 10.01 -5.28 9.40
C SER A 44 9.53 -3.85 9.22
N VAL A 45 9.65 -3.05 10.27
CA VAL A 45 9.16 -1.67 10.32
C VAL A 45 10.20 -0.80 10.98
N ASP A 46 10.58 0.29 10.32
CA ASP A 46 11.38 1.36 10.88
C ASP A 46 10.58 2.66 10.81
N ALA A 47 10.21 3.21 11.94
CA ALA A 47 9.43 4.43 12.03
C ALA A 47 10.30 5.65 12.30
N LEU A 48 9.87 6.81 11.81
CA LEU A 48 10.52 8.07 12.11
C LEU A 48 10.41 8.36 13.62
N ALA A 49 11.54 8.64 14.27
CA ALA A 49 11.62 9.06 15.67
C ALA A 49 12.00 10.55 15.76
N PRO A 50 11.05 11.49 15.57
CA PRO A 50 11.36 12.92 15.54
C PRO A 50 11.65 13.46 16.94
N GLU A 51 12.59 14.40 17.05
CA GLU A 51 12.88 15.13 18.30
C GLU A 51 11.77 16.15 18.66
N THR A 52 10.85 16.41 17.74
CA THR A 52 9.78 17.40 17.90
C THR A 52 8.42 16.79 17.53
N GLU A 53 7.32 17.41 17.97
CA GLU A 53 5.95 17.01 17.62
C GLU A 53 5.54 17.36 16.18
N SER A 54 6.49 17.79 15.34
CA SER A 54 6.21 18.20 13.94
C SER A 54 5.89 17.05 12.99
N ALA A 55 6.21 15.83 13.37
CA ALA A 55 5.89 14.61 12.64
C ALA A 55 5.56 13.47 13.61
N ARG A 56 4.86 12.43 13.14
CA ARG A 56 4.51 11.26 13.95
C ARG A 56 5.13 10.00 13.37
N PRO A 57 5.58 9.05 14.22
CA PRO A 57 6.02 7.73 13.76
C PRO A 57 4.95 6.99 12.95
N ASP A 58 3.71 7.02 13.42
CA ASP A 58 2.55 6.35 12.80
C ASP A 58 2.11 6.92 11.44
N ASP A 59 2.72 8.03 10.99
CA ASP A 59 2.53 8.64 9.67
C ASP A 59 3.79 8.61 8.80
N ASN A 60 4.91 8.09 9.31
CA ASN A 60 6.20 8.14 8.63
C ASN A 60 7.02 6.90 8.96
N ALA A 61 7.01 5.92 8.07
CA ALA A 61 7.69 4.66 8.28
C ALA A 61 8.21 4.05 6.96
N VAL A 62 9.22 3.21 7.09
CA VAL A 62 9.65 2.26 6.06
C VAL A 62 9.21 0.88 6.51
N ILE A 63 8.47 0.19 5.66
CA ILE A 63 7.95 -1.14 5.92
C ILE A 63 8.49 -2.09 4.85
N THR A 64 9.11 -3.19 5.26
CA THR A 64 9.58 -4.24 4.35
C THR A 64 8.84 -5.53 4.63
N VAL A 65 8.26 -6.12 3.58
CA VAL A 65 7.54 -7.39 3.61
C VAL A 65 8.33 -8.42 2.81
N LEU A 66 8.66 -9.56 3.42
CA LEU A 66 9.35 -10.68 2.80
C LEU A 66 8.37 -11.82 2.54
N TYR A 67 8.45 -12.44 1.37
CA TYR A 67 7.57 -13.51 0.91
C TYR A 67 8.29 -14.87 0.86
N GLU A 68 7.53 -15.98 0.81
CA GLU A 68 8.06 -17.35 0.85
C GLU A 68 9.04 -17.68 -0.28
N ASP A 69 8.87 -17.09 -1.45
CA ASP A 69 9.76 -17.27 -2.60
C ASP A 69 11.03 -16.39 -2.58
N GLY A 70 11.20 -15.60 -1.52
CA GLY A 70 12.28 -14.63 -1.38
C GLY A 70 12.00 -13.27 -2.02
N SER A 71 10.85 -13.07 -2.64
CA SER A 71 10.41 -11.76 -3.12
C SER A 71 10.24 -10.78 -1.95
N MET A 72 10.41 -9.49 -2.22
CA MET A 72 10.38 -8.46 -1.20
C MET A 72 9.65 -7.21 -1.69
N GLY A 73 8.76 -6.67 -0.87
CA GLY A 73 8.12 -5.39 -1.08
C GLY A 73 8.56 -4.38 -0.02
N THR A 74 8.92 -3.16 -0.42
CA THR A 74 9.25 -2.08 0.53
C THR A 74 8.33 -0.89 0.30
N LEU A 75 7.65 -0.45 1.34
CA LEU A 75 6.85 0.76 1.37
C LEU A 75 7.55 1.84 2.19
N LEU A 76 7.92 2.94 1.54
CA LEU A 76 8.16 4.21 2.22
C LEU A 76 6.83 4.96 2.28
N TYR A 77 6.26 5.08 3.47
CA TYR A 77 5.06 5.88 3.74
C TYR A 77 5.45 7.16 4.46
N THR A 78 5.02 8.33 3.97
CA THR A 78 5.37 9.60 4.61
C THR A 78 4.27 10.65 4.48
N SER A 79 4.02 11.37 5.59
CA SER A 79 3.11 12.51 5.66
C SER A 79 3.82 13.87 5.53
N ILE A 80 5.16 13.90 5.58
CA ILE A 80 5.96 15.13 5.51
C ILE A 80 6.36 15.54 4.09
N GLY A 81 5.89 14.81 3.10
CA GLY A 81 6.12 15.13 1.69
C GLY A 81 5.29 16.32 1.20
N THR A 82 5.45 16.64 -0.08
CA THR A 82 4.76 17.78 -0.72
C THR A 82 3.58 17.32 -1.56
N LYS A 83 2.49 18.08 -1.54
CA LYS A 83 1.33 17.88 -2.43
C LYS A 83 1.61 18.18 -3.91
N ASN A 84 2.76 18.75 -4.22
CA ASN A 84 3.18 19.05 -5.60
C ASN A 84 3.87 17.85 -6.28
N ALA A 85 4.14 16.78 -5.55
CA ALA A 85 4.65 15.51 -6.09
C ALA A 85 3.54 14.46 -6.15
N GLU A 86 3.76 13.43 -6.96
CA GLU A 86 2.85 12.29 -7.06
C GLU A 86 2.64 11.62 -5.70
N LYS A 87 1.41 11.18 -5.47
CA LYS A 87 1.06 10.54 -4.20
C LYS A 87 1.61 9.11 -4.14
N GLU A 88 1.42 8.35 -5.20
CA GLU A 88 1.73 6.93 -5.23
C GLU A 88 2.61 6.60 -6.43
N THR A 89 3.86 6.24 -6.16
CA THR A 89 4.79 5.74 -7.17
C THR A 89 5.27 4.36 -6.74
N MET A 90 5.43 3.46 -7.71
CA MET A 90 5.93 2.12 -7.44
C MET A 90 6.89 1.68 -8.53
N LYS A 91 7.93 0.94 -8.14
CA LYS A 91 8.84 0.25 -9.05
C LYS A 91 8.82 -1.24 -8.75
N VAL A 92 8.66 -2.03 -9.79
CA VAL A 92 8.73 -3.50 -9.70
C VAL A 92 9.87 -3.98 -10.59
N PHE A 93 10.79 -4.73 -10.00
CA PHE A 93 11.92 -5.35 -10.68
C PHE A 93 11.69 -6.86 -10.70
N CYS A 94 11.58 -7.46 -11.88
CA CYS A 94 11.47 -8.91 -12.05
C CYS A 94 12.01 -9.33 -13.42
N ASP A 95 12.66 -10.47 -13.49
CA ASP A 95 13.09 -11.11 -14.73
C ASP A 95 13.78 -10.16 -15.74
N GLU A 96 14.75 -9.37 -15.27
CA GLU A 96 15.48 -8.36 -16.06
C GLU A 96 14.60 -7.22 -16.60
N GLN A 97 13.39 -7.05 -16.04
CA GLN A 97 12.43 -6.01 -16.40
C GLN A 97 12.21 -5.04 -15.24
N LEU A 98 11.87 -3.80 -15.58
CA LEU A 98 11.44 -2.77 -14.65
C LEU A 98 10.08 -2.21 -15.08
N PHE A 99 9.17 -2.14 -14.12
CA PHE A 99 7.87 -1.49 -14.26
C PHE A 99 7.80 -0.31 -13.31
N GLU A 100 7.49 0.88 -13.82
CA GLU A 100 7.33 2.11 -13.03
C GLU A 100 5.89 2.60 -13.13
N LEU A 101 5.16 2.52 -12.01
CA LEU A 101 3.79 3.03 -11.90
C LEU A 101 3.79 4.43 -11.27
N HIS A 102 3.08 5.36 -11.91
CA HIS A 102 2.92 6.75 -11.52
C HIS A 102 1.43 7.07 -11.29
N ASP A 103 1.03 7.22 -10.02
CA ASP A 103 -0.31 7.64 -9.58
C ASP A 103 -1.48 6.88 -10.23
N TYR A 104 -1.31 5.61 -10.61
CA TYR A 104 -2.31 4.81 -11.35
C TYR A 104 -2.80 5.51 -12.63
N LYS A 105 -1.91 6.27 -13.24
CA LYS A 105 -2.16 7.01 -14.47
C LYS A 105 -1.19 6.66 -15.58
N GLU A 106 0.05 6.42 -15.24
CA GLU A 106 1.10 6.06 -16.18
C GLU A 106 1.83 4.80 -15.70
N LEU A 107 2.06 3.87 -16.61
CA LEU A 107 2.95 2.74 -16.45
C LEU A 107 4.04 2.84 -17.52
N LYS A 108 5.30 2.91 -17.09
CA LYS A 108 6.48 2.79 -17.95
C LYS A 108 7.13 1.44 -17.74
N THR A 109 7.62 0.87 -18.83
CA THR A 109 8.27 -0.45 -18.80
C THR A 109 9.63 -0.39 -19.47
N TYR A 110 10.58 -1.13 -18.91
CA TYR A 110 11.93 -1.28 -19.46
C TYR A 110 12.23 -2.78 -19.50
N GLY A 111 12.69 -3.26 -20.64
CA GLY A 111 12.84 -4.70 -20.88
C GLY A 111 11.53 -5.43 -21.22
N ALA A 112 10.40 -4.71 -21.22
CA ALA A 112 9.09 -5.18 -21.61
C ALA A 112 8.40 -4.15 -22.55
N SER A 113 7.25 -4.53 -23.13
CA SER A 113 6.47 -3.66 -24.03
C SER A 113 5.02 -3.59 -23.52
N ALA A 114 4.82 -2.92 -22.38
CA ALA A 114 3.52 -2.80 -21.74
C ALA A 114 3.24 -1.37 -21.24
N ASP A 115 3.81 -0.35 -21.88
CA ASP A 115 3.58 1.04 -21.51
C ASP A 115 2.10 1.40 -21.62
N LEU A 116 1.61 2.11 -20.61
CA LEU A 116 0.21 2.55 -20.53
C LEU A 116 0.16 3.98 -20.04
N SER A 117 -0.67 4.81 -20.68
CA SER A 117 -0.96 6.16 -20.22
C SER A 117 -2.45 6.43 -20.29
N LEU A 118 -3.02 6.87 -19.18
CA LEU A 118 -4.43 7.18 -19.03
C LEU A 118 -4.65 8.70 -18.98
N LYS A 119 -5.75 9.17 -19.54
CA LYS A 119 -6.12 10.61 -19.45
C LYS A 119 -6.46 11.02 -18.02
N LYS A 120 -6.96 10.10 -17.20
CA LYS A 120 -7.30 10.30 -15.79
C LYS A 120 -6.80 9.13 -14.97
N GLN A 121 -6.50 9.38 -13.70
CA GLN A 121 -6.19 8.34 -12.74
C GLN A 121 -7.33 7.30 -12.67
N ASP A 122 -6.97 6.01 -12.71
CA ASP A 122 -7.90 4.91 -12.52
C ASP A 122 -7.34 3.96 -11.45
N LYS A 123 -7.95 4.01 -10.26
CA LYS A 123 -7.62 3.12 -9.12
C LYS A 123 -8.46 1.84 -9.10
N GLY A 124 -9.22 1.57 -10.15
CA GLY A 124 -9.97 0.33 -10.28
C GLY A 124 -11.31 0.28 -9.53
N HIS A 125 -11.72 1.33 -8.81
CA HIS A 125 -12.93 1.29 -7.98
C HIS A 125 -14.20 0.82 -8.70
N PHE A 126 -14.38 1.24 -9.97
CA PHE A 126 -15.53 0.78 -10.76
C PHE A 126 -15.43 -0.72 -11.06
N ARG A 127 -14.25 -1.20 -11.45
CA ARG A 127 -14.03 -2.62 -11.79
C ARG A 127 -14.14 -3.52 -10.56
N GLU A 128 -13.71 -3.05 -9.40
CA GLU A 128 -13.87 -3.75 -8.13
C GLU A 128 -15.35 -4.00 -7.83
N LEU A 129 -16.17 -2.94 -7.87
CA LEU A 129 -17.62 -3.06 -7.66
C LEU A 129 -18.30 -3.93 -8.71
N GLN A 130 -17.87 -3.83 -9.97
CA GLN A 130 -18.38 -4.67 -11.05
C GLN A 130 -18.05 -6.14 -10.80
N ALA A 131 -16.78 -6.46 -10.49
CA ALA A 131 -16.36 -7.83 -10.21
C ALA A 131 -17.11 -8.43 -9.02
N PHE A 132 -17.31 -7.63 -7.95
CA PHE A 132 -18.10 -8.05 -6.80
C PHE A 132 -19.56 -8.37 -7.20
N ALA A 133 -20.19 -7.48 -7.96
CA ALA A 133 -21.57 -7.70 -8.41
C ALA A 133 -21.72 -8.92 -9.32
N GLU A 134 -20.78 -9.11 -10.25
CA GLU A 134 -20.76 -10.27 -11.16
C GLU A 134 -20.63 -11.59 -10.37
N CYS A 135 -19.73 -11.66 -9.38
CA CYS A 135 -19.61 -12.83 -8.50
C CYS A 135 -20.91 -13.13 -7.75
N MET A 136 -21.59 -12.11 -7.25
CA MET A 136 -22.86 -12.27 -6.53
C MET A 136 -23.98 -12.77 -7.44
N VAL A 137 -24.06 -12.25 -8.67
CA VAL A 137 -25.09 -12.66 -9.65
C VAL A 137 -24.88 -14.05 -10.18
N ASN A 138 -23.61 -14.43 -10.43
CA ASN A 138 -23.25 -15.71 -11.03
C ASN A 138 -23.01 -16.81 -9.99
N GLU A 139 -23.11 -16.51 -8.69
CA GLU A 139 -22.77 -17.42 -7.58
C GLU A 139 -21.32 -17.96 -7.68
N GLU A 140 -20.41 -17.12 -8.18
CA GLU A 140 -18.99 -17.43 -8.30
C GLU A 140 -18.22 -17.06 -7.05
N ARG A 141 -17.02 -17.60 -6.92
CA ARG A 141 -16.11 -17.19 -5.85
C ARG A 141 -15.63 -15.76 -6.07
N PHE A 142 -15.57 -14.98 -4.99
CA PHE A 142 -14.96 -13.66 -5.02
C PHE A 142 -13.49 -13.76 -5.51
N PRO A 143 -13.03 -12.85 -6.39
CA PRO A 143 -11.71 -12.97 -7.03
C PRO A 143 -10.54 -12.81 -6.06
N ILE A 144 -10.75 -12.20 -4.89
CA ILE A 144 -9.74 -12.11 -3.84
C ILE A 144 -10.05 -13.16 -2.77
N PRO A 145 -9.20 -14.17 -2.56
CA PRO A 145 -9.41 -15.19 -1.54
C PRO A 145 -9.43 -14.59 -0.13
N TRP A 146 -10.29 -15.15 0.73
CA TRP A 146 -10.39 -14.72 2.12
C TRP A 146 -9.04 -14.73 2.86
N GLU A 147 -8.20 -15.72 2.58
CA GLU A 147 -6.89 -15.88 3.21
C GLU A 147 -5.94 -14.72 2.85
N GLU A 148 -6.04 -14.18 1.64
CA GLU A 148 -5.25 -13.01 1.22
C GLU A 148 -5.72 -11.73 1.90
N LEU A 149 -7.04 -11.52 2.01
CA LEU A 149 -7.60 -10.39 2.76
C LEU A 149 -7.20 -10.44 4.24
N LYS A 150 -7.25 -11.64 4.83
CA LYS A 150 -6.85 -11.87 6.23
C LYS A 150 -5.36 -11.57 6.42
N GLU A 151 -4.49 -12.05 5.55
CA GLU A 151 -3.05 -11.79 5.60
C GLU A 151 -2.74 -10.29 5.48
N THR A 152 -3.37 -9.60 4.52
CA THR A 152 -3.26 -8.14 4.37
C THR A 152 -3.66 -7.40 5.65
N TRP A 153 -4.74 -7.83 6.29
CA TRP A 153 -5.17 -7.27 7.57
C TRP A 153 -4.17 -7.55 8.70
N GLU A 154 -3.64 -8.77 8.80
CA GLU A 154 -2.64 -9.15 9.80
C GLU A 154 -1.36 -8.34 9.68
N ILE A 155 -0.84 -8.15 8.45
CA ILE A 155 0.29 -7.27 8.16
C ILE A 155 -0.01 -5.84 8.59
N THR A 156 -1.17 -5.31 8.18
CA THR A 156 -1.57 -3.93 8.50
C THR A 156 -1.62 -3.70 10.01
N ARG A 157 -2.19 -4.64 10.77
CA ARG A 157 -2.25 -4.57 12.22
C ARG A 157 -0.86 -4.64 12.84
N GLN A 158 -0.02 -5.58 12.40
CA GLN A 158 1.36 -5.71 12.89
C GLN A 158 2.15 -4.42 12.69
N VAL A 159 2.08 -3.82 11.50
CA VAL A 159 2.75 -2.54 11.20
C VAL A 159 2.21 -1.43 12.10
N ALA A 160 0.89 -1.32 12.24
CA ALA A 160 0.27 -0.30 13.10
C ALA A 160 0.67 -0.45 14.56
N ASP A 161 0.80 -1.67 15.08
CA ASP A 161 1.26 -1.94 16.43
C ASP A 161 2.74 -1.57 16.62
N CYS A 162 3.62 -1.92 15.64
CA CYS A 162 5.03 -1.54 15.67
C CYS A 162 5.23 -0.03 15.74
N VAL A 163 4.63 0.74 14.83
CA VAL A 163 4.80 2.22 14.79
C VAL A 163 4.25 2.93 16.02
N ARG A 164 3.36 2.29 16.80
CA ARG A 164 2.82 2.83 18.05
C ARG A 164 3.68 2.54 19.26
N THR A 165 4.44 1.44 19.24
CA THR A 165 5.29 1.00 20.37
C THR A 165 6.66 1.66 20.38
N GLU A 166 7.11 2.27 19.29
CA GLU A 166 8.37 3.03 19.20
C GLU A 166 8.27 4.46 19.78
N LYS A 167 7.42 4.67 20.78
CA LYS A 167 7.28 5.94 21.51
C LYS A 167 8.16 5.98 22.75
#